data_f74b8a25160374c1e8182a26b9c11ec7
#
_entry.id   f74b8a25160374c1e8182a26b9c11ec7
#
_cell.length_a   1.000
_cell.length_b   1.000
_cell.length_c   1.000
_cell.angle_alpha   90.00
_cell.angle_beta   90.00
_cell.angle_gamma   90.00
#
_symmetry.space_group_name_H-M   'P 1'
#
loop_
_entity.id
_entity.type
_entity.pdbx_description
1 polymer ?
#
loop_
_entity_poly.entity_id
_entity_poly.type
_entity_poly.pdbx_seq_one_letter_code
_entity_poly.pdbx_strand_id
1 'polypeptide(L)'
;MPASVTPEFSHVRDWIFDLDNCLYPASTGLFALIDERMTAYIQRLLDCDFDEAHRVQKDHFHNHGTTLAGLMRNHEIDPHEFLADVHDVPLDRVGRNERLSTALGRLPGRRFVFTNGDAPYARRVLEAIGVRDHFEDLHDIHASSYKPKPDPHGYELLCDRFGIDPKHALLVDDMAQNLKPAKTLGMTTVWVDNGSERGSHGAEESFIDHRIRDVDEWLEAILKDDR
;
A
#
# COMPACT_ATOMS: atom_id res chain seq x y z
N MET A 1 -22.57 -3.60 19.97
CA MET A 1 -22.86 -4.30 18.69
C MET A 1 -21.78 -3.88 17.69
N PRO A 2 -21.39 -4.70 16.71
CA PRO A 2 -20.46 -4.23 15.69
C PRO A 2 -21.09 -3.03 14.97
N ALA A 3 -20.29 -1.98 14.74
CA ALA A 3 -20.77 -0.82 14.01
C ALA A 3 -21.21 -1.21 12.60
N SER A 4 -22.21 -0.56 12.06
CA SER A 4 -22.64 -0.73 10.67
C SER A 4 -22.00 0.35 9.80
N VAL A 5 -21.74 0.01 8.54
CA VAL A 5 -21.30 0.98 7.53
C VAL A 5 -22.48 1.55 6.76
N THR A 6 -22.24 2.62 6.00
CA THR A 6 -23.25 3.16 5.08
C THR A 6 -23.71 2.08 4.07
N PRO A 7 -24.96 2.13 3.55
CA PRO A 7 -25.52 1.11 2.66
C PRO A 7 -24.65 0.80 1.45
N GLU A 8 -23.94 1.79 0.96
CA GLU A 8 -23.03 1.70 -0.18
C GLU A 8 -21.93 0.65 0.03
N PHE A 9 -21.40 0.52 1.28
CA PHE A 9 -20.36 -0.43 1.65
C PHE A 9 -20.90 -1.68 2.37
N SER A 10 -22.20 -1.87 2.48
CA SER A 10 -22.80 -2.99 3.22
C SER A 10 -22.48 -4.37 2.64
N HIS A 11 -22.03 -4.43 1.37
CA HIS A 11 -21.60 -5.65 0.71
C HIS A 11 -20.15 -6.04 1.05
N VAL A 12 -19.35 -5.11 1.60
CA VAL A 12 -17.93 -5.32 1.87
C VAL A 12 -17.76 -6.18 3.12
N ARG A 13 -16.99 -7.25 2.97
CA ARG A 13 -16.59 -8.18 4.03
C ARG A 13 -15.10 -8.16 4.28
N ASP A 14 -14.32 -7.84 3.25
CA ASP A 14 -12.87 -7.83 3.26
C ASP A 14 -12.37 -6.45 2.83
N TRP A 15 -11.71 -5.76 3.76
CA TRP A 15 -11.13 -4.43 3.58
C TRP A 15 -9.64 -4.58 3.38
N ILE A 16 -9.14 -4.19 2.25
CA ILE A 16 -7.74 -4.30 1.87
C ILE A 16 -7.17 -2.89 1.77
N PHE A 17 -6.06 -2.65 2.46
CA PHE A 17 -5.40 -1.34 2.47
C PHE A 17 -3.98 -1.47 1.98
N ASP A 18 -3.56 -0.56 1.12
CA ASP A 18 -2.15 -0.31 0.95
C ASP A 18 -1.56 0.31 2.23
N LEU A 19 -0.24 0.29 2.36
CA LEU A 19 0.46 0.79 3.54
C LEU A 19 0.99 2.20 3.33
N ASP A 20 1.92 2.35 2.39
CA ASP A 20 2.74 3.55 2.25
C ASP A 20 1.94 4.71 1.64
N ASN A 21 1.95 5.87 2.33
CA ASN A 21 1.15 7.05 1.96
C ASN A 21 -0.37 6.81 1.92
N CYS A 22 -0.83 5.66 2.38
CA CYS A 22 -2.22 5.26 2.50
C CYS A 22 -2.67 5.23 3.98
N LEU A 23 -2.11 4.32 4.81
CA LEU A 23 -2.42 4.23 6.25
C LEU A 23 -1.72 5.30 7.10
N TYR A 24 -0.78 6.01 6.53
CA TYR A 24 -0.18 7.21 7.07
C TYR A 24 0.00 8.23 5.93
N PRO A 25 -0.14 9.54 6.21
CA PRO A 25 -0.10 10.54 5.15
C PRO A 25 1.30 10.72 4.56
N ALA A 26 1.39 10.96 3.25
CA ALA A 26 2.63 11.22 2.52
C ALA A 26 3.43 12.39 3.12
N SER A 27 2.75 13.35 3.78
CA SER A 27 3.35 14.51 4.44
C SER A 27 4.28 14.16 5.61
N THR A 28 4.23 12.91 6.13
CA THR A 28 5.21 12.43 7.13
C THR A 28 6.62 12.37 6.57
N GLY A 29 6.77 12.24 5.25
CA GLY A 29 8.06 12.09 4.59
C GLY A 29 8.76 10.76 4.88
N LEU A 30 8.07 9.75 5.43
CA LEU A 30 8.67 8.43 5.68
C LEU A 30 9.11 7.77 4.37
N PHE A 31 8.23 7.78 3.36
CA PHE A 31 8.56 7.17 2.06
C PHE A 31 9.75 7.86 1.36
N ALA A 32 9.95 9.16 1.61
CA ALA A 32 11.10 9.88 1.07
C ALA A 32 12.44 9.34 1.63
N LEU A 33 12.48 8.90 2.90
CA LEU A 33 13.68 8.25 3.47
C LEU A 33 13.99 6.92 2.77
N ILE A 34 12.97 6.15 2.45
CA ILE A 34 13.11 4.89 1.69
C ILE A 34 13.61 5.19 0.28
N ASP A 35 13.07 6.21 -0.37
CA ASP A 35 13.48 6.64 -1.72
C ASP A 35 14.97 7.07 -1.74
N GLU A 36 15.42 7.80 -0.73
CA GLU A 36 16.84 8.17 -0.54
C GLU A 36 17.72 6.94 -0.33
N ARG A 37 17.29 5.98 0.48
CA ARG A 37 18.05 4.73 0.70
C ARG A 37 18.11 3.86 -0.56
N MET A 38 17.04 3.81 -1.35
CA MET A 38 17.07 3.14 -2.67
C MET A 38 18.14 3.75 -3.57
N THR A 39 18.20 5.10 -3.65
CA THR A 39 19.25 5.79 -4.41
C THR A 39 20.64 5.45 -3.88
N ALA A 40 20.84 5.49 -2.54
CA ALA A 40 22.12 5.16 -1.92
C ALA A 40 22.53 3.68 -2.13
N TYR A 41 21.57 2.75 -2.15
CA TYR A 41 21.84 1.35 -2.48
C TYR A 41 22.35 1.22 -3.92
N ILE A 42 21.70 1.90 -4.88
CA ILE A 42 22.10 1.87 -6.30
C ILE A 42 23.48 2.50 -6.49
N GLN A 43 23.81 3.60 -5.78
CA GLN A 43 25.13 4.18 -5.81
C GLN A 43 26.23 3.16 -5.45
N ARG A 44 25.99 2.40 -4.38
CA ARG A 44 26.94 1.35 -3.95
C ARG A 44 27.00 0.18 -4.94
N LEU A 45 25.84 -0.22 -5.47
CA LEU A 45 25.73 -1.35 -6.42
C LEU A 45 26.44 -1.09 -7.73
N LEU A 46 26.30 0.13 -8.26
CA LEU A 46 26.80 0.50 -9.59
C LEU A 46 28.07 1.35 -9.58
N ASP A 47 28.60 1.70 -8.41
CA ASP A 47 29.74 2.60 -8.24
C ASP A 47 29.56 3.91 -9.03
N CYS A 48 28.38 4.54 -8.87
CA CYS A 48 28.00 5.74 -9.60
C CYS A 48 27.63 6.91 -8.67
N ASP A 49 27.52 8.11 -9.21
CA ASP A 49 27.09 9.28 -8.44
C ASP A 49 25.60 9.28 -8.15
N PHE A 50 25.14 10.26 -7.36
CA PHE A 50 23.75 10.37 -6.94
C PHE A 50 22.80 10.57 -8.13
N ASP A 51 23.15 11.43 -9.08
CA ASP A 51 22.26 11.78 -10.20
C ASP A 51 22.02 10.57 -11.10
N GLU A 52 23.07 9.79 -11.38
CA GLU A 52 22.98 8.55 -12.12
C GLU A 52 22.16 7.49 -11.37
N ALA A 53 22.45 7.29 -10.08
CA ALA A 53 21.71 6.33 -9.25
C ALA A 53 20.21 6.68 -9.18
N HIS A 54 19.90 7.95 -8.98
CA HIS A 54 18.52 8.43 -8.94
C HIS A 54 17.81 8.23 -10.29
N ARG A 55 18.48 8.50 -11.39
CA ARG A 55 17.96 8.24 -12.73
C ARG A 55 17.64 6.75 -12.93
N VAL A 56 18.58 5.87 -12.58
CA VAL A 56 18.41 4.40 -12.65
C VAL A 56 17.22 3.95 -11.79
N GLN A 57 17.11 4.49 -10.58
CA GLN A 57 15.97 4.20 -9.68
C GLN A 57 14.63 4.54 -10.33
N LYS A 58 14.51 5.75 -10.91
CA LYS A 58 13.27 6.20 -11.56
C LYS A 58 12.97 5.41 -12.84
N ASP A 59 13.98 5.12 -13.64
CA ASP A 59 13.84 4.28 -14.83
C ASP A 59 13.33 2.87 -14.48
N HIS A 60 13.86 2.25 -13.42
CA HIS A 60 13.39 0.96 -12.96
C HIS A 60 11.94 1.02 -12.46
N PHE A 61 11.60 2.03 -11.69
CA PHE A 61 10.22 2.23 -11.24
C PHE A 61 9.25 2.37 -12.43
N HIS A 62 9.57 3.20 -13.42
CA HIS A 62 8.71 3.44 -14.58
C HIS A 62 8.57 2.22 -15.48
N ASN A 63 9.67 1.48 -15.70
CA ASN A 63 9.69 0.37 -16.65
C ASN A 63 9.29 -0.98 -16.06
N HIS A 64 9.36 -1.13 -14.74
CA HIS A 64 9.16 -2.42 -14.04
C HIS A 64 8.18 -2.36 -12.87
N GLY A 65 7.55 -1.20 -12.63
CA GLY A 65 6.58 -0.99 -11.55
C GLY A 65 7.21 -0.69 -10.19
N THR A 66 8.40 -1.24 -9.88
CA THR A 66 9.20 -0.90 -8.70
C THR A 66 10.68 -0.89 -9.02
N THR A 67 11.46 -0.16 -8.20
CA THR A 67 12.92 -0.18 -8.24
C THR A 67 13.45 -1.60 -8.02
N LEU A 68 12.89 -2.33 -7.06
CA LEU A 68 13.26 -3.72 -6.77
C LEU A 68 13.12 -4.63 -8.00
N ALA A 69 11.96 -4.61 -8.66
CA ALA A 69 11.72 -5.45 -9.83
C ALA A 69 12.71 -5.18 -10.96
N GLY A 70 13.06 -3.89 -11.17
CA GLY A 70 14.08 -3.50 -12.14
C GLY A 70 15.49 -3.99 -11.78
N LEU A 71 15.88 -3.83 -10.52
CA LEU A 71 17.19 -4.28 -10.03
C LEU A 71 17.33 -5.80 -10.07
N MET A 72 16.32 -6.55 -9.66
CA MET A 72 16.33 -8.01 -9.77
C MET A 72 16.52 -8.48 -11.21
N ARG A 73 15.84 -7.83 -12.14
CA ARG A 73 15.90 -8.20 -13.57
C ARG A 73 17.24 -7.87 -14.23
N ASN A 74 17.82 -6.71 -13.89
CA ASN A 74 18.97 -6.17 -14.61
C ASN A 74 20.31 -6.37 -13.91
N HIS A 75 20.29 -6.63 -12.58
CA HIS A 75 21.49 -6.69 -11.74
C HIS A 75 21.54 -7.93 -10.84
N GLU A 76 20.56 -8.84 -10.93
CA GLU A 76 20.52 -10.11 -10.21
C GLU A 76 20.72 -9.98 -8.69
N ILE A 77 20.22 -8.88 -8.09
CA ILE A 77 20.36 -8.63 -6.66
C ILE A 77 19.55 -9.61 -5.82
N ASP A 78 19.96 -9.83 -4.57
CA ASP A 78 19.11 -10.48 -3.56
C ASP A 78 18.02 -9.51 -3.08
N PRO A 79 16.73 -9.82 -3.33
CA PRO A 79 15.63 -8.95 -2.90
C PRO A 79 15.52 -8.81 -1.38
N HIS A 80 15.95 -9.82 -0.61
CA HIS A 80 15.94 -9.74 0.85
C HIS A 80 16.98 -8.76 1.38
N GLU A 81 18.19 -8.75 0.82
CA GLU A 81 19.24 -7.78 1.18
C GLU A 81 18.81 -6.35 0.82
N PHE A 82 18.26 -6.17 -0.40
CA PHE A 82 17.76 -4.87 -0.84
C PHE A 82 16.67 -4.33 0.10
N LEU A 83 15.63 -5.15 0.37
CA LEU A 83 14.51 -4.72 1.20
C LEU A 83 14.95 -4.45 2.65
N ALA A 84 15.83 -5.27 3.21
CA ALA A 84 16.39 -5.05 4.55
C ALA A 84 17.18 -3.73 4.64
N ASP A 85 17.96 -3.38 3.60
CA ASP A 85 18.70 -2.13 3.55
C ASP A 85 17.79 -0.92 3.41
N VAL A 86 16.89 -0.91 2.42
CA VAL A 86 16.08 0.28 2.11
C VAL A 86 15.00 0.55 3.15
N HIS A 87 14.50 -0.47 3.84
CA HIS A 87 13.52 -0.36 4.90
C HIS A 87 14.11 -0.12 6.30
N ASP A 88 15.44 -0.10 6.45
CA ASP A 88 16.09 0.28 7.71
C ASP A 88 16.04 1.80 7.93
N VAL A 89 14.85 2.32 8.10
CA VAL A 89 14.56 3.74 8.33
C VAL A 89 13.99 3.96 9.73
N PRO A 90 14.29 5.12 10.36
CA PRO A 90 13.63 5.52 11.60
C PRO A 90 12.15 5.80 11.36
N LEU A 91 11.29 5.38 12.29
CA LEU A 91 9.83 5.54 12.21
C LEU A 91 9.29 6.70 13.09
N ASP A 92 10.17 7.55 13.60
CA ASP A 92 9.83 8.72 14.42
C ASP A 92 9.01 9.77 13.69
N ARG A 93 9.00 9.72 12.34
CA ARG A 93 8.17 10.58 11.49
C ARG A 93 6.69 10.17 11.46
N VAL A 94 6.38 8.93 11.79
CA VAL A 94 5.01 8.44 11.89
C VAL A 94 4.63 8.29 13.36
N GLY A 95 3.55 8.92 13.77
CA GLY A 95 3.02 8.83 15.12
C GLY A 95 1.81 7.93 15.21
N ARG A 96 1.43 7.56 16.45
CA ARG A 96 0.17 6.85 16.67
C ARG A 96 -1.01 7.64 16.11
N ASN A 97 -1.88 6.95 15.39
CA ASN A 97 -3.13 7.52 14.86
C ASN A 97 -4.32 6.87 15.57
N GLU A 98 -4.71 7.44 16.72
CA GLU A 98 -5.83 6.94 17.53
C GLU A 98 -7.17 7.04 16.80
N ARG A 99 -7.31 8.01 15.89
CA ARG A 99 -8.49 8.18 15.05
C ARG A 99 -8.64 7.01 14.08
N LEU A 100 -7.58 6.71 13.33
CA LEU A 100 -7.53 5.56 12.44
C LEU A 100 -7.74 4.24 13.20
N SER A 101 -7.06 4.08 14.34
CA SER A 101 -7.18 2.89 15.19
C SER A 101 -8.63 2.68 15.65
N THR A 102 -9.29 3.75 16.12
CA THR A 102 -10.70 3.69 16.53
C THR A 102 -11.61 3.31 15.37
N ALA A 103 -11.42 3.93 14.21
CA ALA A 103 -12.23 3.67 13.02
C ALA A 103 -12.06 2.22 12.52
N LEU A 104 -10.81 1.74 12.40
CA LEU A 104 -10.52 0.36 12.03
C LEU A 104 -11.11 -0.65 13.01
N GLY A 105 -11.07 -0.36 14.32
CA GLY A 105 -11.65 -1.23 15.35
C GLY A 105 -13.18 -1.37 15.26
N ARG A 106 -13.86 -0.37 14.68
CA ARG A 106 -15.32 -0.37 14.46
C ARG A 106 -15.72 -0.97 13.10
N LEU A 107 -14.78 -1.07 12.15
CA LEU A 107 -15.06 -1.53 10.79
C LEU A 107 -15.51 -3.00 10.80
N PRO A 108 -16.68 -3.35 10.24
CA PRO A 108 -17.13 -4.74 10.19
C PRO A 108 -16.32 -5.55 9.18
N GLY A 109 -16.19 -6.86 9.40
CA GLY A 109 -15.49 -7.76 8.52
C GLY A 109 -13.99 -7.85 8.78
N ARG A 110 -13.25 -8.44 7.84
CA ARG A 110 -11.81 -8.70 7.94
C ARG A 110 -11.02 -7.54 7.34
N ARG A 111 -9.81 -7.33 7.83
CA ARG A 111 -8.91 -6.26 7.35
C ARG A 111 -7.55 -6.86 7.04
N PHE A 112 -7.02 -6.50 5.86
CA PHE A 112 -5.73 -6.96 5.35
C PHE A 112 -4.90 -5.78 4.87
N VAL A 113 -3.58 -5.93 4.93
CA VAL A 113 -2.66 -5.01 4.25
C VAL A 113 -2.15 -5.67 2.98
N PHE A 114 -2.10 -4.92 1.87
CA PHE A 114 -1.51 -5.35 0.61
C PHE A 114 -0.48 -4.33 0.13
N THR A 115 0.80 -4.64 0.28
CA THR A 115 1.90 -3.70 0.07
C THR A 115 2.95 -4.22 -0.91
N ASN A 116 3.61 -3.30 -1.63
CA ASN A 116 4.82 -3.58 -2.41
C ASN A 116 6.10 -3.57 -1.54
N GLY A 117 5.99 -3.22 -0.27
CA GLY A 117 7.05 -3.41 0.73
C GLY A 117 7.12 -4.84 1.26
N ASP A 118 8.02 -5.09 2.21
CA ASP A 118 8.14 -6.39 2.89
C ASP A 118 7.42 -6.42 4.23
N ALA A 119 7.10 -7.64 4.69
CA ALA A 119 6.36 -7.86 5.93
C ALA A 119 7.05 -7.32 7.19
N PRO A 120 8.38 -7.44 7.36
CA PRO A 120 9.08 -6.85 8.52
C PRO A 120 8.89 -5.34 8.63
N TYR A 121 9.07 -4.62 7.53
CA TYR A 121 8.84 -3.17 7.48
C TYR A 121 7.37 -2.82 7.74
N ALA A 122 6.45 -3.49 7.04
CA ALA A 122 5.02 -3.24 7.19
C ALA A 122 4.56 -3.40 8.64
N ARG A 123 4.99 -4.45 9.34
CA ARG A 123 4.66 -4.65 10.77
C ARG A 123 5.19 -3.53 11.64
N ARG A 124 6.43 -3.09 11.44
CA ARG A 124 7.02 -1.96 12.20
C ARG A 124 6.22 -0.67 12.01
N VAL A 125 5.80 -0.37 10.77
CA VAL A 125 4.97 0.81 10.49
C VAL A 125 3.60 0.69 11.16
N LEU A 126 2.91 -0.46 11.02
CA LEU A 126 1.61 -0.69 11.65
C LEU A 126 1.66 -0.59 13.19
N GLU A 127 2.76 -1.06 13.81
CA GLU A 127 3.02 -0.89 15.25
C GLU A 127 3.24 0.58 15.62
N ALA A 128 4.04 1.31 14.84
CA ALA A 128 4.34 2.72 15.08
C ALA A 128 3.09 3.60 15.01
N ILE A 129 2.22 3.37 14.03
CA ILE A 129 0.94 4.10 13.91
C ILE A 129 -0.15 3.56 14.84
N GLY A 130 0.09 2.42 15.54
CA GLY A 130 -0.80 1.88 16.56
C GLY A 130 -2.02 1.12 16.04
N VAL A 131 -1.94 0.52 14.84
CA VAL A 131 -3.07 -0.16 14.19
C VAL A 131 -2.83 -1.64 13.89
N ARG A 132 -1.67 -2.20 14.27
CA ARG A 132 -1.27 -3.57 13.93
C ARG A 132 -2.34 -4.61 14.26
N ASP A 133 -2.96 -4.51 15.43
CA ASP A 133 -3.91 -5.49 15.96
C ASP A 133 -5.28 -5.46 15.28
N HIS A 134 -5.53 -4.47 14.41
CA HIS A 134 -6.75 -4.38 13.63
C HIS A 134 -6.70 -5.20 12.34
N PHE A 135 -5.52 -5.62 11.90
CA PHE A 135 -5.33 -6.39 10.67
C PHE A 135 -5.14 -7.87 10.98
N GLU A 136 -5.87 -8.74 10.29
CA GLU A 136 -5.74 -10.19 10.42
C GLU A 136 -4.38 -10.67 9.90
N ASP A 137 -3.97 -10.18 8.71
CA ASP A 137 -2.68 -10.50 8.12
C ASP A 137 -2.31 -9.45 7.06
N LEU A 138 -1.14 -9.64 6.44
CA LEU A 138 -0.65 -8.81 5.35
C LEU A 138 -0.13 -9.68 4.19
N HIS A 139 -0.24 -9.12 2.98
CA HIS A 139 0.30 -9.67 1.74
C HIS A 139 1.36 -8.71 1.22
N ASP A 140 2.59 -9.16 1.20
CA ASP A 140 3.78 -8.39 0.86
C ASP A 140 4.35 -8.74 -0.51
N ILE A 141 5.43 -8.10 -0.90
CA ILE A 141 6.08 -8.34 -2.19
C ILE A 141 6.60 -9.78 -2.34
N HIS A 142 7.01 -10.44 -1.24
CA HIS A 142 7.43 -11.84 -1.27
C HIS A 142 6.24 -12.77 -1.55
N ALA A 143 5.11 -12.53 -0.87
CA ALA A 143 3.87 -13.26 -1.09
C ALA A 143 3.34 -13.07 -2.52
N SER A 144 3.59 -11.89 -3.13
CA SER A 144 3.29 -11.57 -4.53
C SER A 144 4.29 -12.19 -5.53
N SER A 145 5.23 -13.02 -5.08
CA SER A 145 6.28 -13.60 -5.94
C SER A 145 7.10 -12.53 -6.69
N TYR A 146 7.35 -11.40 -6.04
CA TYR A 146 8.05 -10.22 -6.56
C TYR A 146 7.42 -9.59 -7.81
N LYS A 147 6.13 -9.82 -8.01
CA LYS A 147 5.32 -9.11 -9.01
C LYS A 147 4.56 -7.99 -8.30
N PRO A 148 5.07 -6.75 -8.38
CA PRO A 148 4.51 -5.64 -7.63
C PRO A 148 3.14 -5.22 -8.18
N LYS A 149 2.31 -4.61 -7.35
CA LYS A 149 1.16 -3.86 -7.84
C LYS A 149 1.64 -2.85 -8.89
N PRO A 150 0.96 -2.71 -10.03
CA PRO A 150 -0.35 -3.24 -10.39
C PRO A 150 -0.36 -4.57 -11.18
N ASP A 151 0.65 -5.44 -11.06
CA ASP A 151 0.59 -6.76 -11.72
C ASP A 151 -0.58 -7.57 -11.15
N PRO A 152 -1.52 -8.09 -11.99
CA PRO A 152 -2.71 -8.81 -11.53
C PRO A 152 -2.40 -10.04 -10.66
N HIS A 153 -1.26 -10.67 -10.85
CA HIS A 153 -0.88 -11.90 -10.16
C HIS A 153 -0.85 -11.73 -8.63
N GLY A 154 -0.35 -10.59 -8.12
CA GLY A 154 -0.35 -10.31 -6.68
C GLY A 154 -1.76 -10.27 -6.08
N TYR A 155 -2.74 -9.76 -6.84
CA TYR A 155 -4.14 -9.69 -6.40
C TYR A 155 -4.80 -11.08 -6.39
N GLU A 156 -4.51 -11.91 -7.38
CA GLU A 156 -4.97 -13.30 -7.43
C GLU A 156 -4.44 -14.09 -6.24
N LEU A 157 -3.12 -14.00 -5.98
CA LEU A 157 -2.48 -14.66 -4.83
C LEU A 157 -3.03 -14.16 -3.49
N LEU A 158 -3.32 -12.87 -3.35
CA LEU A 158 -3.97 -12.30 -2.16
C LEU A 158 -5.34 -12.95 -1.93
N CYS A 159 -6.17 -12.99 -2.98
CA CYS A 159 -7.52 -13.57 -2.90
C CYS A 159 -7.47 -15.05 -2.55
N ASP A 160 -6.62 -15.82 -3.21
CA ASP A 160 -6.45 -17.25 -2.98
C ASP A 160 -5.96 -17.53 -1.55
N ARG A 161 -4.95 -16.79 -1.09
CA ARG A 161 -4.33 -16.99 0.23
C ARG A 161 -5.32 -16.78 1.37
N PHE A 162 -6.17 -15.78 1.28
CA PHE A 162 -7.08 -15.39 2.37
C PHE A 162 -8.54 -15.78 2.12
N GLY A 163 -8.83 -16.45 1.00
CA GLY A 163 -10.20 -16.82 0.63
C GLY A 163 -11.10 -15.60 0.47
N ILE A 164 -10.61 -14.56 -0.20
CA ILE A 164 -11.33 -13.32 -0.46
C ILE A 164 -12.18 -13.48 -1.71
N ASP A 165 -13.48 -13.20 -1.59
CA ASP A 165 -14.35 -13.00 -2.75
C ASP A 165 -14.25 -11.55 -3.22
N PRO A 166 -13.67 -11.27 -4.40
CA PRO A 166 -13.48 -9.91 -4.89
C PRO A 166 -14.76 -9.07 -4.91
N LYS A 167 -15.92 -9.69 -5.14
CA LYS A 167 -17.21 -8.98 -5.16
C LYS A 167 -17.65 -8.46 -3.79
N HIS A 168 -17.03 -8.97 -2.74
CA HIS A 168 -17.27 -8.56 -1.36
C HIS A 168 -16.02 -7.93 -0.73
N ALA A 169 -15.06 -7.54 -1.56
CA ALA A 169 -13.82 -6.90 -1.13
C ALA A 169 -13.74 -5.45 -1.60
N LEU A 170 -12.95 -4.67 -0.88
CA LEU A 170 -12.65 -3.28 -1.20
C LEU A 170 -11.15 -3.04 -1.04
N LEU A 171 -10.53 -2.39 -2.04
CA LEU A 171 -9.13 -1.99 -2.00
C LEU A 171 -9.01 -0.46 -1.87
N VAL A 172 -8.21 -0.03 -0.90
CA VAL A 172 -7.79 1.36 -0.69
C VAL A 172 -6.31 1.48 -1.05
N ASP A 173 -5.95 2.38 -1.97
CA ASP A 173 -4.56 2.55 -2.43
C ASP A 173 -4.33 4.01 -2.85
N ASP A 174 -3.13 4.57 -2.59
CA ASP A 174 -2.78 5.94 -2.99
C ASP A 174 -2.31 6.03 -4.45
N MET A 175 -1.91 4.91 -5.04
CA MET A 175 -1.52 4.82 -6.44
C MET A 175 -2.72 4.41 -7.29
N ALA A 176 -3.33 5.36 -8.02
CA ALA A 176 -4.54 5.12 -8.81
C ALA A 176 -4.43 3.89 -9.73
N GLN A 177 -3.30 3.69 -10.39
CA GLN A 177 -3.05 2.55 -11.28
C GLN A 177 -3.18 1.19 -10.59
N ASN A 178 -2.93 1.10 -9.27
CA ASN A 178 -3.06 -0.13 -8.51
C ASN A 178 -4.52 -0.56 -8.34
N LEU A 179 -5.47 0.34 -8.51
CA LEU A 179 -6.89 0.04 -8.41
C LEU A 179 -7.45 -0.68 -9.65
N LYS A 180 -6.80 -0.56 -10.80
CA LYS A 180 -7.28 -1.14 -12.06
C LYS A 180 -7.40 -2.67 -12.03
N PRO A 181 -6.40 -3.45 -11.56
CA PRO A 181 -6.53 -4.90 -11.43
C PRO A 181 -7.59 -5.31 -10.41
N ALA A 182 -7.68 -4.61 -9.26
CA ALA A 182 -8.72 -4.85 -8.26
C ALA A 182 -10.13 -4.68 -8.85
N LYS A 183 -10.34 -3.60 -9.60
CA LYS A 183 -11.60 -3.34 -10.31
C LYS A 183 -11.93 -4.43 -11.32
N THR A 184 -10.93 -4.89 -12.06
CA THR A 184 -11.10 -5.98 -13.05
C THR A 184 -11.55 -7.29 -12.39
N LEU A 185 -11.08 -7.56 -11.17
CA LEU A 185 -11.51 -8.72 -10.37
C LEU A 185 -12.91 -8.54 -9.77
N GLY A 186 -13.43 -7.32 -9.73
CA GLY A 186 -14.77 -7.00 -9.20
C GLY A 186 -14.77 -6.39 -7.80
N MET A 187 -13.60 -5.97 -7.28
CA MET A 187 -13.50 -5.26 -6.00
C MET A 187 -14.08 -3.83 -6.12
N THR A 188 -14.58 -3.31 -5.02
CA THR A 188 -14.80 -1.87 -4.86
C THR A 188 -13.46 -1.18 -4.68
N THR A 189 -13.26 -0.02 -5.31
CA THR A 189 -11.96 0.65 -5.34
C THR A 189 -12.05 2.05 -4.75
N VAL A 190 -11.09 2.38 -3.88
CA VAL A 190 -10.99 3.67 -3.21
C VAL A 190 -9.60 4.25 -3.43
N TRP A 191 -9.53 5.37 -4.11
CA TRP A 191 -8.27 6.07 -4.35
C TRP A 191 -8.03 7.13 -3.28
N VAL A 192 -6.88 7.04 -2.62
CA VAL A 192 -6.39 8.09 -1.71
C VAL A 192 -5.63 9.12 -2.53
N ASP A 193 -6.33 10.18 -2.94
CA ASP A 193 -5.71 11.28 -3.66
C ASP A 193 -4.99 12.22 -2.70
N ASN A 194 -3.74 11.90 -2.42
CA ASN A 194 -2.86 12.71 -1.56
C ASN A 194 -2.21 13.91 -2.26
N GLY A 195 -2.62 14.20 -3.52
CA GLY A 195 -2.13 15.32 -4.33
C GLY A 195 -0.76 15.08 -5.00
N SER A 196 -0.21 13.85 -4.95
CA SER A 196 1.04 13.53 -5.63
C SER A 196 0.80 13.27 -7.12
N GLU A 197 1.68 13.80 -7.99
CA GLU A 197 1.65 13.48 -9.42
C GLU A 197 1.85 11.98 -9.66
N ARG A 198 2.67 11.33 -8.84
CA ARG A 198 2.92 9.89 -8.91
C ARG A 198 1.66 9.09 -8.61
N GLY A 199 0.91 9.45 -7.56
CA GLY A 199 -0.33 8.78 -7.16
C GLY A 199 -1.42 8.92 -8.23
N SER A 200 -1.49 10.06 -8.92
CA SER A 200 -2.50 10.34 -9.95
C SER A 200 -2.14 9.80 -11.33
N HIS A 201 -0.91 9.29 -11.52
CA HIS A 201 -0.48 8.77 -12.83
C HIS A 201 -1.39 7.63 -13.30
N GLY A 202 -1.94 7.78 -14.51
CA GLY A 202 -2.85 6.78 -15.09
C GLY A 202 -4.21 6.67 -14.41
N ALA A 203 -4.61 7.67 -13.59
CA ALA A 203 -5.93 7.68 -12.97
C ALA A 203 -7.04 7.82 -14.04
N GLU A 204 -8.01 6.91 -14.00
CA GLU A 204 -9.18 6.92 -14.86
C GLU A 204 -10.43 6.63 -14.03
N GLU A 205 -11.52 7.38 -14.25
CA GLU A 205 -12.79 7.19 -13.56
C GLU A 205 -13.39 5.77 -13.75
N SER A 206 -13.00 5.08 -14.81
CA SER A 206 -13.53 3.75 -15.13
C SER A 206 -13.19 2.67 -14.11
N PHE A 207 -12.13 2.84 -13.32
CA PHE A 207 -11.68 1.89 -12.31
C PHE A 207 -11.55 2.49 -10.89
N ILE A 208 -12.02 3.72 -10.68
CA ILE A 208 -12.03 4.39 -9.36
C ILE A 208 -13.50 4.59 -8.96
N ASP A 209 -13.98 3.84 -7.95
CA ASP A 209 -15.36 3.99 -7.46
C ASP A 209 -15.48 5.19 -6.51
N HIS A 210 -14.46 5.39 -5.65
CA HIS A 210 -14.44 6.48 -4.68
C HIS A 210 -13.09 7.17 -4.69
N ARG A 211 -13.09 8.49 -4.48
CA ARG A 211 -11.90 9.32 -4.32
C ARG A 211 -11.95 10.00 -2.97
N ILE A 212 -10.93 9.79 -2.16
CA ILE A 212 -10.80 10.34 -0.82
C ILE A 212 -9.46 11.08 -0.69
N ARG A 213 -9.29 11.86 0.36
CA ARG A 213 -8.01 12.50 0.69
C ARG A 213 -7.30 11.87 1.87
N ASP A 214 -8.08 11.32 2.79
CA ASP A 214 -7.63 10.82 4.05
C ASP A 214 -8.44 9.60 4.47
N VAL A 215 -7.75 8.53 4.87
CA VAL A 215 -8.39 7.25 5.19
C VAL A 215 -9.16 7.31 6.49
N ASP A 216 -8.63 7.99 7.53
CA ASP A 216 -9.29 8.03 8.84
C ASP A 216 -10.55 8.90 8.78
N GLU A 217 -10.53 10.05 8.08
CA GLU A 217 -11.70 10.88 7.85
C GLU A 217 -12.79 10.14 7.07
N TRP A 218 -12.39 9.42 6.04
CA TRP A 218 -13.33 8.63 5.24
C TRP A 218 -13.94 7.49 6.04
N LEU A 219 -13.14 6.73 6.80
CA LEU A 219 -13.64 5.65 7.63
C LEU A 219 -14.65 6.15 8.66
N GLU A 220 -14.40 7.28 9.32
CA GLU A 220 -15.37 7.88 10.24
C GLU A 220 -16.67 8.27 9.53
N ALA A 221 -16.57 8.81 8.31
CA ALA A 221 -17.75 9.23 7.55
C ALA A 221 -18.65 8.06 7.12
N ILE A 222 -18.06 6.89 6.82
CA ILE A 222 -18.84 5.70 6.41
C ILE A 222 -19.35 4.87 7.58
N LEU A 223 -18.76 5.00 8.77
CA LEU A 223 -19.19 4.32 9.99
C LEU A 223 -20.43 5.00 10.56
N LYS A 224 -21.52 4.24 10.72
CA LYS A 224 -22.72 4.75 11.38
C LYS A 224 -22.59 4.60 12.88
N ASP A 225 -22.97 5.61 13.59
CA ASP A 225 -23.27 5.48 15.02
C ASP A 225 -24.59 4.73 15.16
N ASP A 226 -24.55 3.58 15.84
CA ASP A 226 -25.77 2.91 16.29
C ASP A 226 -26.47 3.86 17.29
N ARG A 227 -27.48 4.59 16.81
CA ARG A 227 -28.38 5.40 17.65
C ARG A 227 -29.47 4.52 18.22
#